data_977c8f57e48ce88af95b5002fefdeb7c
#
_entry.id   977c8f57e48ce88af95b5002fefdeb7c
#
_cell.length_a   1.000
_cell.length_b   1.000
_cell.length_c   1.000
_cell.angle_alpha   90.00
_cell.angle_beta   90.00
_cell.angle_gamma   90.00
#
_symmetry.space_group_name_H-M   'P 1'
#
loop_
_entity.id
_entity.type
_entity.pdbx_description
1 polymer ?
#
loop_
_entity_poly.entity_id
_entity_poly.type
_entity_poly.pdbx_seq_one_letter_code
_entity_poly.pdbx_strand_id
1 'polypeptide(L)'
;MMGGALTVPGNVTPWSEANISQDPEATDYLFQHTHDTTMVGLDVTLRTLLTTAESGRWRATGTHAGRIFADMVEYYIRAYATTSPHLGGCGLHDPLAVAVAGDASLVDVLSINLKTDTTGPTRGRTIADETRLDAPPTARVAVGVDSERFVREFVERLETLFSEL
;
A
#
# COMPACT_ATOMS: atom_id res chain seq x y z
N MET A 1 1.21 -7.65 5.08
CA MET A 1 2.04 -7.55 3.85
C MET A 1 1.60 -6.36 3.02
N MET A 2 2.53 -5.64 2.37
CA MET A 2 2.17 -4.71 1.29
C MET A 2 2.20 -5.45 -0.05
N GLY A 3 1.14 -5.35 -0.82
CA GLY A 3 1.02 -5.92 -2.15
C GLY A 3 -0.40 -6.30 -2.51
N GLY A 4 -0.59 -6.57 -3.78
CA GLY A 4 -1.85 -7.05 -4.33
C GLY A 4 -2.87 -5.99 -4.71
N ALA A 5 -3.87 -6.45 -5.42
CA ALA A 5 -5.02 -5.66 -5.84
C ALA A 5 -6.23 -6.61 -5.96
N LEU A 6 -7.21 -6.47 -5.07
CA LEU A 6 -8.38 -7.36 -5.07
C LEU A 6 -9.49 -6.77 -5.94
N THR A 7 -9.92 -5.54 -5.65
CA THR A 7 -11.08 -4.90 -6.30
C THR A 7 -10.70 -3.83 -7.31
N VAL A 8 -9.42 -3.47 -7.38
CA VAL A 8 -8.88 -2.43 -8.28
C VAL A 8 -7.92 -3.03 -9.32
N PRO A 9 -7.61 -2.34 -10.41
CA PRO A 9 -6.57 -2.76 -11.34
C PRO A 9 -5.19 -2.85 -10.69
N GLY A 10 -4.28 -3.61 -11.31
CA GLY A 10 -2.86 -3.59 -10.98
C GLY A 10 -2.17 -2.29 -11.40
N ASN A 11 -0.89 -2.16 -11.03
CA ASN A 11 -0.07 -0.99 -11.36
C ASN A 11 1.15 -1.31 -12.26
N VAL A 12 1.47 -2.59 -12.49
CA VAL A 12 2.50 -3.02 -13.49
C VAL A 12 1.86 -3.66 -14.70
N THR A 13 0.76 -4.36 -14.52
CA THR A 13 -0.15 -4.78 -15.58
C THR A 13 -1.58 -4.41 -15.18
N PRO A 14 -2.58 -4.49 -16.07
CA PRO A 14 -3.98 -4.30 -15.67
C PRO A 14 -4.45 -5.24 -14.54
N TRP A 15 -3.73 -6.32 -14.32
CA TRP A 15 -4.12 -7.39 -13.39
C TRP A 15 -3.26 -7.42 -12.13
N SER A 16 -1.94 -7.20 -12.23
CA SER A 16 -1.00 -7.47 -11.15
C SER A 16 -0.40 -6.21 -10.53
N GLU A 17 -0.25 -6.25 -9.23
CA GLU A 17 0.50 -5.28 -8.44
C GLU A 17 2.00 -5.64 -8.46
N ALA A 18 2.86 -4.63 -8.32
CA ALA A 18 4.30 -4.73 -8.51
C ALA A 18 4.96 -5.82 -7.64
N ASN A 19 4.69 -5.84 -6.34
CA ASN A 19 5.31 -6.79 -5.42
C ASN A 19 4.87 -8.23 -5.72
N ILE A 20 3.57 -8.45 -5.93
CA ILE A 20 3.03 -9.77 -6.25
C ILE A 20 3.55 -10.26 -7.60
N SER A 21 3.73 -9.36 -8.56
CA SER A 21 4.19 -9.72 -9.91
C SER A 21 5.63 -10.24 -9.93
N GLN A 22 6.44 -9.92 -8.91
CA GLN A 22 7.83 -10.41 -8.81
C GLN A 22 7.89 -11.91 -8.51
N ASP A 23 7.01 -12.39 -7.62
CA ASP A 23 6.95 -13.81 -7.25
C ASP A 23 5.52 -14.22 -6.87
N PRO A 24 4.63 -14.42 -7.87
CA PRO A 24 3.26 -14.85 -7.64
C PRO A 24 3.16 -16.22 -6.96
N GLU A 25 4.11 -17.12 -7.24
CA GLU A 25 4.16 -18.43 -6.64
C GLU A 25 4.41 -18.37 -5.12
N ALA A 26 5.35 -17.52 -4.69
CA ALA A 26 5.60 -17.30 -3.27
C ALA A 26 4.38 -16.67 -2.58
N THR A 27 3.69 -15.75 -3.25
CA THR A 27 2.49 -15.12 -2.72
C THR A 27 1.34 -16.12 -2.61
N ASP A 28 1.13 -16.97 -3.63
CA ASP A 28 0.13 -18.01 -3.57
C ASP A 28 0.42 -19.00 -2.45
N TYR A 29 1.68 -19.43 -2.32
CA TYR A 29 2.12 -20.29 -1.21
C TYR A 29 1.83 -19.65 0.15
N LEU A 30 2.10 -18.34 0.32
CA LEU A 30 1.77 -17.59 1.53
C LEU A 30 0.29 -17.71 1.88
N PHE A 31 -0.61 -17.40 0.92
CA PHE A 31 -2.06 -17.45 1.14
C PHE A 31 -2.60 -18.83 1.44
N GLN A 32 -1.96 -19.87 0.90
CA GLN A 32 -2.36 -21.27 1.13
C GLN A 32 -1.90 -21.81 2.49
N HIS A 33 -0.81 -21.28 3.07
CA HIS A 33 -0.14 -21.88 4.23
C HIS A 33 -0.11 -21.01 5.49
N THR A 34 -0.58 -19.75 5.42
CA THR A 34 -0.68 -18.87 6.59
C THR A 34 -2.13 -18.72 7.05
N HIS A 35 -2.33 -18.42 8.34
CA HIS A 35 -3.65 -18.28 8.93
C HIS A 35 -3.92 -16.88 9.51
N ASP A 36 -3.00 -15.94 9.34
CA ASP A 36 -3.12 -14.58 9.89
C ASP A 36 -2.39 -13.56 9.02
N THR A 37 -2.74 -13.51 7.74
CA THR A 37 -2.18 -12.52 6.81
C THR A 37 -3.14 -11.35 6.62
N THR A 38 -2.65 -10.13 6.82
CA THR A 38 -3.35 -8.92 6.40
C THR A 38 -2.70 -8.37 5.13
N MET A 39 -3.43 -8.36 4.03
CA MET A 39 -3.02 -7.77 2.75
C MET A 39 -3.43 -6.29 2.72
N VAL A 40 -2.45 -5.40 2.61
CA VAL A 40 -2.62 -3.96 2.40
C VAL A 40 -2.24 -3.66 0.95
N GLY A 41 -3.22 -3.75 0.07
CA GLY A 41 -3.04 -3.67 -1.39
C GLY A 41 -3.37 -2.30 -1.98
N LEU A 42 -3.35 -2.23 -3.30
CA LEU A 42 -3.69 -1.02 -4.05
C LEU A 42 -5.11 -0.52 -3.77
N ASP A 43 -5.99 -1.39 -3.30
CA ASP A 43 -7.38 -1.07 -2.89
C ASP A 43 -7.44 0.10 -1.89
N VAL A 44 -6.43 0.21 -1.06
CA VAL A 44 -6.32 1.25 -0.01
C VAL A 44 -5.11 2.16 -0.20
N THR A 45 -3.97 1.63 -0.67
CA THR A 45 -2.73 2.41 -0.72
C THR A 45 -2.75 3.51 -1.78
N LEU A 46 -3.53 3.36 -2.86
CA LEU A 46 -3.74 4.43 -3.86
C LEU A 46 -4.67 5.55 -3.36
N ARG A 47 -5.25 5.40 -2.18
CA ARG A 47 -6.10 6.41 -1.53
C ARG A 47 -5.34 7.22 -0.47
N THR A 48 -4.13 6.80 -0.12
CA THR A 48 -3.25 7.48 0.85
C THR A 48 -2.13 8.19 0.11
N LEU A 49 -2.41 9.42 -0.31
CA LEU A 49 -1.53 10.18 -1.19
C LEU A 49 -0.74 11.23 -0.40
N LEU A 50 0.54 11.35 -0.75
CA LEU A 50 1.41 12.42 -0.31
C LEU A 50 1.63 13.41 -1.45
N THR A 51 1.44 14.70 -1.16
CA THR A 51 1.60 15.79 -2.14
C THR A 51 2.77 16.70 -1.78
N THR A 52 3.04 17.68 -2.62
CA THR A 52 4.09 18.69 -2.34
C THR A 52 3.74 19.60 -1.15
N ALA A 53 2.47 19.64 -0.72
CA ALA A 53 2.08 20.38 0.47
C ALA A 53 2.65 19.76 1.74
N GLU A 54 2.58 18.44 1.85
CA GLU A 54 3.11 17.68 2.99
C GLU A 54 4.64 17.68 3.00
N SER A 55 5.29 17.46 1.84
CA SER A 55 6.76 17.53 1.76
C SER A 55 7.29 18.93 2.08
N GLY A 56 6.53 19.98 1.75
CA GLY A 56 6.82 21.34 2.11
C GLY A 56 6.90 21.58 3.62
N ARG A 57 6.08 20.89 4.41
CA ARG A 57 6.12 20.97 5.89
C ARG A 57 7.46 20.44 6.42
N TRP A 58 7.93 19.30 5.91
CA TRP A 58 9.21 18.73 6.30
C TRP A 58 10.39 19.62 5.90
N ARG A 59 10.33 20.22 4.72
CA ARG A 59 11.33 21.21 4.26
C ARG A 59 11.38 22.43 5.19
N ALA A 60 10.21 22.87 5.68
CA ALA A 60 10.08 24.03 6.56
C ALA A 60 10.67 23.81 7.96
N THR A 61 10.96 22.56 8.39
CA THR A 61 11.72 22.31 9.63
C THR A 61 13.13 22.92 9.59
N GLY A 62 13.68 23.17 8.40
CA GLY A 62 15.01 23.74 8.20
C GLY A 62 16.17 22.77 8.49
N THR A 63 15.88 21.55 8.90
CA THR A 63 16.89 20.52 9.21
C THR A 63 17.41 19.83 7.95
N HIS A 64 18.57 19.18 8.05
CA HIS A 64 19.12 18.41 6.94
C HIS A 64 18.23 17.23 6.56
N ALA A 65 17.71 16.51 7.56
CA ALA A 65 16.81 15.37 7.35
C ALA A 65 15.51 15.79 6.65
N GLY A 66 14.85 16.86 7.13
CA GLY A 66 13.61 17.37 6.52
C GLY A 66 13.79 17.76 5.05
N ARG A 67 14.92 18.37 4.70
CA ARG A 67 15.22 18.71 3.30
C ARG A 67 15.43 17.47 2.44
N ILE A 68 16.23 16.50 2.89
CA ILE A 68 16.48 15.26 2.12
C ILE A 68 15.18 14.48 1.89
N PHE A 69 14.36 14.29 2.93
CA PHE A 69 13.10 13.59 2.80
C PHE A 69 12.13 14.31 1.85
N ALA A 70 12.05 15.64 1.95
CA ALA A 70 11.26 16.44 1.01
C ALA A 70 11.73 16.25 -0.44
N ASP A 71 13.05 16.30 -0.69
CA ASP A 71 13.63 16.11 -2.04
C ASP A 71 13.31 14.70 -2.59
N MET A 72 13.44 13.66 -1.77
CA MET A 72 13.15 12.27 -2.14
C MET A 72 11.66 12.10 -2.50
N VAL A 73 10.77 12.63 -1.69
CA VAL A 73 9.32 12.53 -1.92
C VAL A 73 8.91 13.34 -3.14
N GLU A 74 9.43 14.55 -3.33
CA GLU A 74 9.13 15.36 -4.50
C GLU A 74 9.66 14.72 -5.80
N TYR A 75 10.80 14.00 -5.75
CA TYR A 75 11.24 13.18 -6.87
C TYR A 75 10.22 12.08 -7.19
N TYR A 76 9.71 11.39 -6.17
CA TYR A 76 8.73 10.33 -6.33
C TYR A 76 7.37 10.85 -6.82
N ILE A 77 6.91 12.01 -6.33
CA ILE A 77 5.71 12.70 -6.83
C ILE A 77 5.85 13.03 -8.33
N ARG A 78 7.03 13.51 -8.77
CA ARG A 78 7.29 13.76 -10.20
C ARG A 78 7.23 12.48 -11.05
N ALA A 79 7.72 11.35 -10.54
CA ALA A 79 7.58 10.07 -11.22
C ALA A 79 6.10 9.67 -11.38
N TYR A 80 5.31 9.83 -10.31
CA TYR A 80 3.85 9.60 -10.36
C TYR A 80 3.13 10.54 -11.33
N ALA A 81 3.55 11.78 -11.43
CA ALA A 81 2.96 12.72 -12.39
C ALA A 81 3.11 12.27 -13.85
N THR A 82 4.08 11.39 -14.13
CA THR A 82 4.27 10.78 -15.47
C THR A 82 3.49 9.47 -15.62
N THR A 83 3.47 8.62 -14.60
CA THR A 83 2.89 7.27 -14.69
C THR A 83 1.42 7.21 -14.29
N SER A 84 1.01 8.11 -13.37
CA SER A 84 -0.34 8.13 -12.78
C SER A 84 -0.80 9.56 -12.49
N PRO A 85 -0.85 10.44 -13.51
CA PRO A 85 -1.09 11.90 -13.30
C PRO A 85 -2.43 12.22 -12.65
N HIS A 86 -3.40 11.32 -12.76
CA HIS A 86 -4.73 11.47 -12.17
C HIS A 86 -4.75 11.41 -10.63
N LEU A 87 -3.67 10.91 -10.00
CA LEU A 87 -3.60 10.80 -8.53
C LEU A 87 -3.24 12.14 -7.86
N GLY A 88 -2.52 13.02 -8.52
CA GLY A 88 -2.13 14.32 -7.96
C GLY A 88 -1.09 14.27 -6.83
N GLY A 89 -0.48 13.10 -6.59
CA GLY A 89 0.51 12.85 -5.55
C GLY A 89 1.14 11.47 -5.71
N CYS A 90 1.90 11.01 -4.73
CA CYS A 90 2.43 9.64 -4.71
C CYS A 90 1.76 8.79 -3.62
N GLY A 91 1.54 7.50 -3.90
CA GLY A 91 0.94 6.56 -2.94
C GLY A 91 1.90 6.23 -1.80
N LEU A 92 1.39 6.20 -0.58
CA LEU A 92 2.11 5.77 0.63
C LEU A 92 1.89 4.26 0.86
N HIS A 93 2.43 3.42 -0.03
CA HIS A 93 2.18 1.99 -0.04
C HIS A 93 2.72 1.28 1.21
N ASP A 94 4.03 1.19 1.33
CA ASP A 94 4.69 0.54 2.47
C ASP A 94 4.46 1.29 3.79
N PRO A 95 4.48 2.64 3.83
CA PRO A 95 4.16 3.35 5.06
C PRO A 95 2.78 3.02 5.62
N LEU A 96 1.75 2.86 4.77
CA LEU A 96 0.43 2.44 5.23
C LEU A 96 0.45 1.02 5.79
N ALA A 97 1.13 0.08 5.13
CA ALA A 97 1.21 -1.30 5.62
C ALA A 97 1.92 -1.40 6.98
N VAL A 98 2.97 -0.59 7.19
CA VAL A 98 3.65 -0.47 8.50
C VAL A 98 2.72 0.14 9.55
N ALA A 99 1.98 1.19 9.21
CA ALA A 99 1.03 1.82 10.13
C ALA A 99 -0.09 0.86 10.55
N VAL A 100 -0.65 0.10 9.60
CA VAL A 100 -1.69 -0.92 9.86
C VAL A 100 -1.19 -2.04 10.77
N ALA A 101 0.09 -2.40 10.69
CA ALA A 101 0.69 -3.37 11.60
C ALA A 101 0.75 -2.87 13.06
N GLY A 102 0.87 -1.55 13.25
CA GLY A 102 0.83 -0.92 14.56
C GLY A 102 -0.58 -0.55 15.04
N ASP A 103 -1.45 -0.18 14.11
CA ASP A 103 -2.84 0.22 14.38
C ASP A 103 -3.77 -0.28 13.26
N ALA A 104 -4.35 -1.45 13.48
CA ALA A 104 -5.28 -2.05 12.53
C ALA A 104 -6.59 -1.26 12.32
N SER A 105 -6.91 -0.31 13.20
CA SER A 105 -8.12 0.52 13.08
C SER A 105 -8.05 1.54 11.94
N LEU A 106 -6.90 1.69 11.29
CA LEU A 106 -6.72 2.54 10.12
C LEU A 106 -7.42 2.01 8.87
N VAL A 107 -7.80 0.72 8.85
CA VAL A 107 -8.39 0.07 7.69
C VAL A 107 -9.62 -0.74 8.03
N ASP A 108 -10.57 -0.80 7.09
CA ASP A 108 -11.64 -1.80 7.10
C ASP A 108 -11.16 -3.02 6.33
N VAL A 109 -11.41 -4.21 6.88
CA VAL A 109 -10.93 -5.45 6.29
C VAL A 109 -12.06 -6.38 5.88
N LEU A 110 -11.87 -7.05 4.74
CA LEU A 110 -12.65 -8.19 4.28
C LEU A 110 -11.90 -9.48 4.66
N SER A 111 -12.53 -10.33 5.46
CA SER A 111 -11.99 -11.66 5.78
C SER A 111 -12.33 -12.64 4.66
N ILE A 112 -11.31 -13.26 4.04
CA ILE A 112 -11.48 -14.08 2.84
C ILE A 112 -10.31 -15.06 2.68
N ASN A 113 -10.54 -16.18 1.99
CA ASN A 113 -9.46 -17.03 1.49
C ASN A 113 -8.98 -16.49 0.15
N LEU A 114 -7.67 -16.25 0.04
CA LEU A 114 -7.03 -15.71 -1.15
C LEU A 114 -6.20 -16.77 -1.87
N LYS A 115 -6.05 -16.55 -3.18
CA LYS A 115 -5.01 -17.15 -4.01
C LYS A 115 -4.41 -16.11 -4.95
N THR A 116 -3.31 -16.46 -5.57
CA THR A 116 -2.68 -15.67 -6.63
C THR A 116 -2.70 -16.47 -7.94
N ASP A 117 -3.09 -15.84 -9.03
CA ASP A 117 -2.94 -16.45 -10.34
C ASP A 117 -1.46 -16.59 -10.69
N THR A 118 -0.97 -17.81 -10.82
CA THR A 118 0.45 -18.11 -11.11
C THR A 118 0.71 -18.34 -12.58
N THR A 119 -0.33 -18.44 -13.41
CA THR A 119 -0.23 -18.73 -14.85
C THR A 119 -1.17 -17.87 -15.69
N GLY A 120 -0.97 -17.90 -17.00
CA GLY A 120 -1.86 -17.24 -17.95
C GLY A 120 -1.76 -15.71 -17.98
N PRO A 121 -2.73 -15.05 -18.63
CA PRO A 121 -2.68 -13.59 -18.84
C PRO A 121 -2.87 -12.77 -17.57
N THR A 122 -3.44 -13.35 -16.53
CA THR A 122 -3.73 -12.69 -15.25
C THR A 122 -2.69 -13.03 -14.17
N ARG A 123 -1.57 -13.64 -14.56
CA ARG A 123 -0.48 -14.00 -13.63
C ARG A 123 -0.11 -12.83 -12.71
N GLY A 124 -0.07 -13.06 -11.40
CA GLY A 124 0.16 -12.06 -10.36
C GLY A 124 -1.11 -11.35 -9.87
N ARG A 125 -2.30 -11.73 -10.37
CA ARG A 125 -3.57 -11.24 -9.82
C ARG A 125 -3.87 -11.92 -8.49
N THR A 126 -4.18 -11.12 -7.46
CA THR A 126 -4.73 -11.61 -6.19
C THR A 126 -6.25 -11.66 -6.28
N ILE A 127 -6.82 -12.83 -5.99
CA ILE A 127 -8.27 -13.10 -6.10
C ILE A 127 -8.75 -13.96 -4.93
N ALA A 128 -10.07 -14.04 -4.78
CA ALA A 128 -10.68 -15.01 -3.87
C ALA A 128 -10.37 -16.45 -4.34
N ASP A 129 -10.07 -17.32 -3.39
CA ASP A 129 -9.90 -18.75 -3.67
C ASP A 129 -11.28 -19.43 -3.73
N GLU A 130 -11.76 -19.65 -4.95
CA GLU A 130 -13.08 -20.26 -5.21
C GLU A 130 -13.18 -21.70 -4.68
N THR A 131 -12.07 -22.37 -4.43
CA THR A 131 -12.07 -23.73 -3.88
C THR A 131 -12.26 -23.74 -2.36
N ARG A 132 -12.13 -22.57 -1.70
CA ARG A 132 -12.22 -22.42 -0.24
C ARG A 132 -13.25 -21.37 0.19
N LEU A 133 -14.27 -21.09 -0.62
CA LEU A 133 -15.27 -20.06 -0.29
C LEU A 133 -16.05 -20.38 1.00
N ASP A 134 -16.31 -21.65 1.26
CA ASP A 134 -17.02 -22.12 2.44
C ASP A 134 -16.09 -22.46 3.63
N ALA A 135 -14.79 -22.34 3.45
CA ALA A 135 -13.81 -22.61 4.52
C ALA A 135 -13.63 -21.36 5.39
N PRO A 136 -13.25 -21.50 6.67
CA PRO A 136 -12.89 -20.36 7.51
C PRO A 136 -11.80 -19.51 6.83
N PRO A 137 -11.96 -18.17 6.81
CA PRO A 137 -11.00 -17.29 6.15
C PRO A 137 -9.65 -17.30 6.87
N THR A 138 -8.58 -17.32 6.09
CA THR A 138 -7.18 -17.31 6.57
C THR A 138 -6.49 -15.98 6.32
N ALA A 139 -7.11 -15.06 5.58
CA ALA A 139 -6.56 -13.76 5.26
C ALA A 139 -7.58 -12.64 5.53
N ARG A 140 -7.05 -11.44 5.74
CA ARG A 140 -7.79 -10.17 5.77
C ARG A 140 -7.25 -9.29 4.65
N VAL A 141 -8.15 -8.69 3.89
CA VAL A 141 -7.80 -7.73 2.84
C VAL A 141 -8.29 -6.36 3.25
N ALA A 142 -7.40 -5.37 3.31
CA ALA A 142 -7.78 -3.99 3.53
C ALA A 142 -8.55 -3.47 2.29
N VAL A 143 -9.82 -3.08 2.48
CA VAL A 143 -10.73 -2.59 1.43
C VAL A 143 -11.24 -1.18 1.70
N GLY A 144 -11.14 -0.70 2.93
CA GLY A 144 -11.39 0.68 3.35
C GLY A 144 -10.21 1.24 4.12
N VAL A 145 -10.00 2.56 4.10
CA VAL A 145 -8.92 3.24 4.82
C VAL A 145 -9.34 4.63 5.27
N ASP A 146 -9.00 4.99 6.51
CA ASP A 146 -9.05 6.36 7.00
C ASP A 146 -7.80 7.11 6.52
N SER A 147 -7.85 7.54 5.25
CA SER A 147 -6.72 8.17 4.58
C SER A 147 -6.33 9.51 5.20
N GLU A 148 -7.30 10.30 5.64
CA GLU A 148 -7.04 11.62 6.26
C GLU A 148 -6.30 11.46 7.59
N ARG A 149 -6.77 10.54 8.43
CA ARG A 149 -6.12 10.23 9.70
C ARG A 149 -4.70 9.72 9.48
N PHE A 150 -4.53 8.72 8.60
CA PHE A 150 -3.23 8.12 8.34
C PHE A 150 -2.22 9.15 7.82
N VAL A 151 -2.57 9.91 6.75
CA VAL A 151 -1.65 10.89 6.15
C VAL A 151 -1.28 11.97 7.16
N ARG A 152 -2.24 12.50 7.92
CA ARG A 152 -1.98 13.47 8.98
C ARG A 152 -0.99 12.93 10.01
N GLU A 153 -1.26 11.75 10.59
CA GLU A 153 -0.40 11.13 11.61
C GLU A 153 1.01 10.84 11.07
N PHE A 154 1.11 10.35 9.83
CA PHE A 154 2.38 10.07 9.17
C PHE A 154 3.21 11.34 9.02
N VAL A 155 2.60 12.40 8.50
CA VAL A 155 3.28 13.68 8.26
C VAL A 155 3.72 14.32 9.58
N GLU A 156 2.85 14.36 10.58
CA GLU A 156 3.14 14.96 11.89
C GLU A 156 4.25 14.23 12.65
N ARG A 157 4.26 12.90 12.61
CA ARG A 157 5.32 12.10 13.26
C ARG A 157 6.69 12.36 12.62
N LEU A 158 6.75 12.43 11.29
CA LEU A 158 8.00 12.73 10.58
C LEU A 158 8.44 14.19 10.78
N GLU A 159 7.49 15.13 10.79
CA GLU A 159 7.79 16.55 11.08
C GLU A 159 8.39 16.72 12.48
N THR A 160 7.80 16.05 13.49
CA THR A 160 8.35 16.03 14.86
C THR A 160 9.76 15.45 14.87
N LEU A 161 9.94 14.25 14.28
CA LEU A 161 11.25 13.61 14.22
C LEU A 161 12.30 14.50 13.54
N PHE A 162 11.97 15.12 12.42
CA PHE A 162 12.89 15.99 11.69
C PHE A 162 13.23 17.28 12.44
N SER A 163 12.31 17.77 13.30
CA SER A 163 12.55 18.95 14.11
C SER A 163 13.52 18.70 15.28
N GLU A 164 13.70 17.42 15.65
CA GLU A 164 14.61 16.99 16.73
C GLU A 164 16.02 16.63 16.22
N LEU A 165 16.23 16.53 14.89
CA LEU A 165 17.47 16.17 14.23
C LEU A 165 18.21 17.41 13.66
#